data_99143ecaf7da991941dae214589bb66c
#
_entry.id   99143ecaf7da991941dae214589bb66c
#
_cell.length_a   1.000
_cell.length_b   1.000
_cell.length_c   1.000
_cell.angle_alpha   90.00
_cell.angle_beta   90.00
_cell.angle_gamma   90.00
#
_symmetry.space_group_name_H-M   'P 1'
#
loop_
_entity.id
_entity.type
_entity.pdbx_description
1 polymer ?
#
loop_
_entity_poly.entity_id
_entity_poly.type
_entity_poly.pdbx_seq_one_letter_code
_entity_poly.pdbx_strand_id
1 'polypeptide(L)'
;LREDKPAQEVVAEMPKSTKAKAEKVPKPQRRTVRLTHPDRVYWPAEGVTKEGLADYYTEVWRYIAPHIVGRPLALLRAPSGIDGQTFFQKHVWKGINANILQVQDPAEKDDEPYVAINDLDGLMGLVQAAVLEIHPWGSTLADWERPDRIIMDLDPGDGVDWQAVIDAAEETRKRLE
;
A
#
# COMPACT_ATOMS: atom_id res chain seq x y z
N LEU A 1 -13.12 0.76 13.12
CA LEU A 1 -13.20 2.24 13.27
C LEU A 1 -13.48 2.55 14.73
N ARG A 2 -12.54 3.19 15.41
CA ARG A 2 -12.70 3.62 16.80
C ARG A 2 -13.72 4.75 16.84
N GLU A 3 -14.89 4.51 17.46
CA GLU A 3 -15.89 5.52 17.76
C GLU A 3 -15.61 6.32 19.06
N ASP A 4 -14.48 6.11 19.72
CA ASP A 4 -14.32 6.44 21.13
C ASP A 4 -13.43 7.67 21.41
N LYS A 5 -12.90 8.38 20.38
CA LYS A 5 -12.27 9.69 20.58
C LYS A 5 -12.64 10.68 19.49
N PRO A 6 -13.33 11.77 19.82
CA PRO A 6 -13.52 12.87 18.89
C PRO A 6 -12.14 13.43 18.47
N ALA A 7 -12.02 13.80 17.18
CA ALA A 7 -10.77 14.27 16.57
C ALA A 7 -10.07 15.44 17.32
N GLN A 8 -10.78 16.12 18.20
CA GLN A 8 -10.31 17.22 19.03
C GLN A 8 -9.50 16.77 20.26
N GLU A 9 -9.54 15.48 20.63
CA GLU A 9 -8.79 14.94 21.78
C GLU A 9 -7.50 14.22 21.39
N VAL A 10 -7.18 14.12 20.10
CA VAL A 10 -5.90 13.57 19.64
C VAL A 10 -4.83 14.65 19.80
N VAL A 11 -4.32 14.78 21.02
CA VAL A 11 -3.09 15.54 21.27
C VAL A 11 -1.95 14.72 20.67
N ALA A 12 -1.23 15.29 19.69
CA ALA A 12 -0.01 14.69 19.16
C ALA A 12 0.98 14.46 20.32
N GLU A 13 1.22 13.21 20.67
CA GLU A 13 2.30 12.86 21.60
C GLU A 13 3.64 13.23 20.96
N MET A 14 4.20 14.34 21.39
CA MET A 14 5.55 14.74 21.00
C MET A 14 6.55 13.76 21.61
N PRO A 15 7.35 13.03 20.83
CA PRO A 15 8.40 12.19 21.38
C PRO A 15 9.40 13.06 22.12
N LYS A 16 9.75 12.68 23.36
CA LYS A 16 10.78 13.35 24.16
C LYS A 16 12.07 13.39 23.35
N SER A 17 12.56 14.61 23.07
CA SER A 17 13.72 14.85 22.23
C SER A 17 14.98 14.20 22.80
N THR A 18 15.39 13.09 22.26
CA THR A 18 16.79 12.70 22.25
C THR A 18 17.45 13.44 21.08
N LYS A 19 18.51 14.21 21.36
CA LYS A 19 19.30 14.92 20.35
C LYS A 19 19.94 13.91 19.37
N ALA A 20 19.19 13.41 18.41
CA ALA A 20 19.72 12.72 17.27
C ALA A 20 20.20 13.76 16.25
N LYS A 21 21.41 13.57 15.71
CA LYS A 21 21.94 14.37 14.61
C LYS A 21 20.88 14.48 13.53
N ALA A 22 20.60 15.71 13.10
CA ALA A 22 19.68 15.98 12.01
C ALA A 22 20.20 15.28 10.74
N GLU A 23 19.67 14.11 10.44
CA GLU A 23 19.78 13.54 9.09
C GLU A 23 19.09 14.52 8.13
N LYS A 24 19.79 14.85 7.04
CA LYS A 24 19.20 15.68 5.99
C LYS A 24 17.95 14.99 5.49
N VAL A 25 16.79 15.56 5.80
CA VAL A 25 15.51 15.11 5.27
C VAL A 25 15.61 15.09 3.73
N PRO A 26 15.49 13.95 3.07
CA PRO A 26 15.50 13.90 1.61
C PRO A 26 14.42 14.84 1.07
N LYS A 27 14.73 15.59 0.01
CA LYS A 27 13.71 16.42 -0.65
C LYS A 27 12.53 15.53 -1.04
N PRO A 28 11.28 16.01 -0.85
CA PRO A 28 10.12 15.23 -1.24
C PRO A 28 10.24 14.85 -2.72
N GLN A 29 10.09 13.57 -2.99
CA GLN A 29 10.12 13.05 -4.35
C GLN A 29 8.87 13.59 -5.07
N ARG A 30 9.05 14.20 -6.25
CA ARG A 30 7.93 14.74 -7.02
C ARG A 30 7.45 13.68 -8.00
N ARG A 31 6.14 13.40 -8.00
CA ARG A 31 5.48 12.59 -9.03
C ARG A 31 5.54 13.31 -10.38
N THR A 32 5.76 12.58 -11.47
CA THR A 32 5.73 13.09 -12.84
C THR A 32 4.49 12.61 -13.62
N VAL A 33 3.84 11.55 -13.13
CA VAL A 33 2.63 10.99 -13.74
C VAL A 33 1.45 11.96 -13.59
N ARG A 34 0.86 12.35 -14.71
CA ARG A 34 -0.36 13.14 -14.73
C ARG A 34 -1.58 12.25 -14.52
N LEU A 35 -2.38 12.57 -13.51
CA LEU A 35 -3.64 11.88 -13.25
C LEU A 35 -4.75 12.40 -14.15
N THR A 36 -5.59 11.49 -14.66
CA THR A 36 -6.87 11.83 -15.28
C THR A 36 -7.98 11.74 -14.23
N HIS A 37 -8.97 12.62 -14.29
CA HIS A 37 -10.06 12.70 -13.32
C HIS A 37 -9.54 12.75 -11.87
N PRO A 38 -8.70 13.72 -11.49
CA PRO A 38 -8.11 13.82 -10.16
C PRO A 38 -9.15 14.03 -9.06
N ASP A 39 -10.29 14.61 -9.42
CA ASP A 39 -11.47 14.90 -8.60
C ASP A 39 -12.38 13.68 -8.34
N ARG A 40 -12.10 12.54 -8.97
CA ARG A 40 -12.88 11.31 -8.75
C ARG A 40 -12.79 10.89 -7.29
N VAL A 41 -13.93 10.80 -6.62
CA VAL A 41 -14.04 10.38 -5.22
C VAL A 41 -13.90 8.87 -5.13
N TYR A 42 -13.01 8.39 -4.24
CA TYR A 42 -12.82 6.98 -3.94
C TYR A 42 -13.40 6.58 -2.58
N TRP A 43 -13.38 7.47 -1.59
CA TRP A 43 -14.05 7.28 -0.30
C TRP A 43 -15.06 8.41 -0.09
N PRO A 44 -16.35 8.17 -0.41
CA PRO A 44 -17.37 9.23 -0.35
C PRO A 44 -17.61 9.78 1.05
N ALA A 45 -17.55 8.94 2.09
CA ALA A 45 -17.75 9.35 3.46
C ALA A 45 -16.72 10.36 3.95
N GLU A 46 -15.44 10.17 3.56
CA GLU A 46 -14.29 10.99 3.92
C GLU A 46 -13.99 12.08 2.88
N GLY A 47 -14.63 12.03 1.73
CA GLY A 47 -14.39 12.93 0.61
C GLY A 47 -13.01 12.75 -0.04
N VAL A 48 -12.36 11.59 0.13
CA VAL A 48 -11.02 11.33 -0.42
C VAL A 48 -11.12 11.07 -1.92
N THR A 49 -10.39 11.88 -2.67
CA THR A 49 -10.33 11.82 -4.14
C THR A 49 -9.11 11.06 -4.64
N LYS A 50 -9.05 10.79 -5.94
CA LYS A 50 -7.85 10.24 -6.60
C LYS A 50 -6.62 11.12 -6.36
N GLU A 51 -6.77 12.45 -6.44
CA GLU A 51 -5.69 13.39 -6.13
C GLU A 51 -5.26 13.27 -4.68
N GLY A 52 -6.20 13.24 -3.74
CA GLY A 52 -5.92 13.07 -2.32
C GLY A 52 -5.16 11.77 -2.01
N LEU A 53 -5.53 10.66 -2.67
CA LEU A 53 -4.80 9.40 -2.56
C LEU A 53 -3.38 9.51 -3.09
N ALA A 54 -3.19 10.18 -4.24
CA ALA A 54 -1.87 10.39 -4.84
C ALA A 54 -0.98 11.29 -3.96
N ASP A 55 -1.54 12.33 -3.35
CA ASP A 55 -0.83 13.21 -2.42
C ASP A 55 -0.40 12.43 -1.17
N TYR A 56 -1.31 11.65 -0.58
CA TYR A 56 -1.01 10.77 0.54
C TYR A 56 0.17 9.82 0.22
N TYR A 57 0.10 9.10 -0.89
CA TYR A 57 1.18 8.19 -1.27
C TYR A 57 2.50 8.90 -1.57
N THR A 58 2.45 10.11 -2.10
CA THR A 58 3.65 10.93 -2.32
C THR A 58 4.32 11.29 -1.00
N GLU A 59 3.53 11.66 0.02
CA GLU A 59 4.02 12.02 1.34
C GLU A 59 4.61 10.82 2.09
N VAL A 60 3.91 9.67 2.06
CA VAL A 60 4.34 8.46 2.77
C VAL A 60 5.31 7.59 1.95
N TRP A 61 5.67 7.98 0.74
CA TRP A 61 6.49 7.18 -0.17
C TRP A 61 7.73 6.57 0.48
N ARG A 62 8.49 7.37 1.22
CA ARG A 62 9.71 6.91 1.90
C ARG A 62 9.48 5.76 2.88
N TYR A 63 8.27 5.63 3.39
CA TYR A 63 7.90 4.58 4.34
C TYR A 63 7.35 3.34 3.64
N ILE A 64 6.53 3.52 2.60
CA ILE A 64 5.90 2.41 1.89
C ILE A 64 6.84 1.75 0.86
N ALA A 65 7.71 2.52 0.21
CA ALA A 65 8.58 2.03 -0.86
C ALA A 65 9.41 0.78 -0.48
N PRO A 66 10.04 0.69 0.71
CA PRO A 66 10.81 -0.50 1.10
C PRO A 66 9.98 -1.78 1.19
N HIS A 67 8.66 -1.67 1.22
CA HIS A 67 7.75 -2.79 1.37
C HIS A 67 7.14 -3.28 0.06
N ILE A 68 7.01 -2.41 -0.93
CA ILE A 68 6.28 -2.69 -2.18
C ILE A 68 7.14 -2.68 -3.44
N VAL A 69 8.31 -2.00 -3.40
CA VAL A 69 9.22 -1.91 -4.56
C VAL A 69 9.94 -3.24 -4.80
N GLY A 70 10.07 -3.62 -6.08
CA GLY A 70 10.81 -4.81 -6.49
C GLY A 70 10.16 -6.12 -6.06
N ARG A 71 8.85 -6.14 -5.88
CA ARG A 71 8.05 -7.32 -5.53
C ARG A 71 6.88 -7.49 -6.51
N PRO A 72 6.46 -8.72 -6.81
CA PRO A 72 5.18 -8.95 -7.44
C PRO A 72 4.06 -8.43 -6.54
N LEU A 73 3.03 -7.84 -7.14
CA LEU A 73 1.92 -7.21 -6.42
C LEU A 73 0.59 -7.87 -6.80
N ALA A 74 -0.25 -8.12 -5.80
CA ALA A 74 -1.67 -8.31 -5.99
C ALA A 74 -2.39 -7.02 -5.60
N LEU A 75 -3.33 -6.58 -6.41
CA LEU A 75 -3.92 -5.25 -6.32
C LEU A 75 -5.44 -5.39 -6.14
N LEU A 76 -6.03 -4.63 -5.22
CA LEU A 76 -7.48 -4.43 -5.19
C LEU A 76 -7.80 -3.15 -5.96
N ARG A 77 -8.56 -3.29 -7.03
CA ARG A 77 -8.99 -2.16 -7.87
C ARG A 77 -10.45 -1.82 -7.62
N ALA A 78 -10.73 -0.52 -7.55
CA ALA A 78 -12.07 0.02 -7.34
C ALA A 78 -12.33 1.21 -8.30
N PRO A 79 -12.60 0.97 -9.58
CA PRO A 79 -12.76 2.05 -10.58
C PRO A 79 -13.88 3.05 -10.26
N SER A 80 -14.88 2.61 -9.50
CA SER A 80 -16.03 3.44 -9.08
C SER A 80 -15.96 3.90 -7.62
N GLY A 81 -14.80 3.72 -6.95
CA GLY A 81 -14.63 3.98 -5.53
C GLY A 81 -14.95 2.77 -4.66
N ILE A 82 -14.74 2.91 -3.34
CA ILE A 82 -14.83 1.81 -2.38
C ILE A 82 -16.24 1.22 -2.27
N ASP A 83 -17.26 2.03 -2.46
CA ASP A 83 -18.67 1.59 -2.43
C ASP A 83 -19.11 0.90 -3.72
N GLY A 84 -18.27 0.91 -4.74
CA GLY A 84 -18.53 0.29 -6.04
C GLY A 84 -18.02 -1.15 -6.13
N GLN A 85 -18.04 -1.69 -7.35
CA GLN A 85 -17.47 -3.00 -7.60
C GLN A 85 -15.96 -2.96 -7.45
N THR A 86 -15.43 -3.86 -6.64
CA THR A 86 -13.99 -4.11 -6.47
C THR A 86 -13.59 -5.46 -7.04
N PHE A 87 -12.34 -5.61 -7.43
CA PHE A 87 -11.80 -6.88 -7.90
C PHE A 87 -10.29 -6.95 -7.73
N PHE A 88 -9.78 -8.17 -7.51
CA PHE A 88 -8.35 -8.41 -7.45
C PHE A 88 -7.72 -8.48 -8.85
N GLN A 89 -6.52 -7.91 -8.98
CA GLN A 89 -5.71 -7.89 -10.19
C GLN A 89 -4.26 -8.25 -9.85
N LYS A 90 -3.76 -9.38 -10.33
CA LYS A 90 -2.36 -9.82 -10.16
C LYS A 90 -1.55 -9.66 -11.45
N HIS A 91 -2.21 -9.88 -12.58
CA HIS A 91 -1.59 -9.93 -13.90
C HIS A 91 -1.79 -8.62 -14.64
N VAL A 92 -1.01 -8.42 -15.68
CA VAL A 92 -1.12 -7.24 -16.55
C VAL A 92 -2.51 -7.14 -17.20
N TRP A 93 -2.90 -5.92 -17.57
CA TRP A 93 -4.19 -5.68 -18.23
C TRP A 93 -4.02 -4.72 -19.41
N LYS A 94 -4.99 -4.69 -20.28
CA LYS A 94 -4.98 -3.78 -21.43
C LYS A 94 -5.01 -2.32 -20.98
N GLY A 95 -4.05 -1.53 -21.47
CA GLY A 95 -3.93 -0.10 -21.11
C GLY A 95 -3.24 0.18 -19.79
N ILE A 96 -2.45 -0.80 -19.28
CA ILE A 96 -1.60 -0.60 -18.11
C ILE A 96 -0.66 0.60 -18.32
N ASN A 97 -0.43 1.39 -17.25
CA ASN A 97 0.47 2.53 -17.31
C ASN A 97 1.92 2.08 -17.54
N ALA A 98 2.65 2.81 -18.38
CA ALA A 98 4.04 2.47 -18.76
C ALA A 98 5.03 2.46 -17.58
N ASN A 99 4.72 3.12 -16.47
CA ASN A 99 5.56 3.11 -15.26
C ASN A 99 5.31 1.89 -14.36
N ILE A 100 4.31 1.05 -14.68
CA ILE A 100 4.09 -0.22 -14.00
C ILE A 100 4.89 -1.29 -14.73
N LEU A 101 5.70 -2.02 -14.00
CA LEU A 101 6.51 -3.10 -14.56
C LEU A 101 5.64 -4.33 -14.84
N GLN A 102 5.93 -4.98 -15.95
CA GLN A 102 5.42 -6.28 -16.30
C GLN A 102 6.54 -7.29 -16.06
N VAL A 103 6.33 -8.22 -15.15
CA VAL A 103 7.37 -9.15 -14.68
C VAL A 103 6.91 -10.57 -14.81
N GLN A 104 7.78 -11.45 -15.32
CA GLN A 104 7.49 -12.85 -15.54
C GLN A 104 8.08 -13.69 -14.42
N ASP A 105 7.28 -14.61 -13.87
CA ASP A 105 7.80 -15.66 -12.99
C ASP A 105 8.70 -16.60 -13.82
N PRO A 106 9.97 -16.80 -13.43
CA PRO A 106 10.86 -17.70 -14.15
C PRO A 106 10.40 -19.15 -14.17
N ALA A 107 9.59 -19.57 -13.17
CA ALA A 107 9.03 -20.93 -13.08
C ALA A 107 7.77 -21.10 -13.95
N GLU A 108 7.04 -20.02 -14.21
CA GLU A 108 5.74 -20.02 -14.90
C GLU A 108 5.79 -19.17 -16.19
N LYS A 109 6.69 -19.52 -17.09
CA LYS A 109 7.01 -18.70 -18.29
C LYS A 109 5.86 -18.52 -19.28
N ASP A 110 4.90 -19.42 -19.26
CA ASP A 110 3.76 -19.41 -20.18
C ASP A 110 2.53 -18.69 -19.59
N ASP A 111 2.59 -18.28 -18.32
CA ASP A 111 1.51 -17.57 -17.67
C ASP A 111 1.53 -16.06 -17.98
N GLU A 112 0.42 -15.39 -17.72
CA GLU A 112 0.33 -13.94 -17.86
C GLU A 112 1.30 -13.23 -16.88
N PRO A 113 2.06 -12.20 -17.35
CA PRO A 113 3.00 -11.48 -16.49
C PRO A 113 2.30 -10.86 -15.27
N TYR A 114 3.01 -10.87 -14.15
CA TYR A 114 2.62 -10.15 -12.94
C TYR A 114 2.96 -8.66 -13.06
N VAL A 115 2.47 -7.88 -12.11
CA VAL A 115 2.75 -6.45 -12.00
C VAL A 115 3.69 -6.16 -10.83
N ALA A 116 4.56 -5.19 -11.02
CA ALA A 116 5.46 -4.67 -10.00
C ALA A 116 5.70 -3.17 -10.21
N ILE A 117 6.34 -2.51 -9.25
CA ILE A 117 6.76 -1.11 -9.37
C ILE A 117 8.19 -0.94 -8.84
N ASN A 118 8.89 0.09 -9.35
CA ASN A 118 10.25 0.43 -8.90
C ASN A 118 10.35 1.79 -8.22
N ASP A 119 9.38 2.67 -8.42
CA ASP A 119 9.46 4.06 -7.99
C ASP A 119 8.08 4.67 -7.73
N LEU A 120 8.08 5.94 -7.33
CA LEU A 120 6.87 6.70 -7.06
C LEU A 120 5.97 6.82 -8.31
N ASP A 121 6.53 6.94 -9.51
CA ASP A 121 5.74 7.05 -10.73
C ASP A 121 5.04 5.72 -11.06
N GLY A 122 5.64 4.58 -10.73
CA GLY A 122 4.98 3.28 -10.74
C GLY A 122 3.77 3.27 -9.80
N LEU A 123 3.92 3.75 -8.56
CA LEU A 123 2.81 3.88 -7.60
C LEU A 123 1.72 4.82 -8.11
N MET A 124 2.09 5.95 -8.73
CA MET A 124 1.10 6.85 -9.35
C MET A 124 0.37 6.18 -10.53
N GLY A 125 1.04 5.30 -11.25
CA GLY A 125 0.42 4.44 -12.27
C GLY A 125 -0.66 3.52 -11.68
N LEU A 126 -0.42 2.96 -10.49
CA LEU A 126 -1.41 2.17 -9.75
C LEU A 126 -2.61 3.04 -9.29
N VAL A 127 -2.35 4.22 -8.75
CA VAL A 127 -3.42 5.19 -8.39
C VAL A 127 -4.25 5.57 -9.62
N GLN A 128 -3.58 5.81 -10.77
CA GLN A 128 -4.27 6.09 -12.03
C GLN A 128 -5.18 4.92 -12.47
N ALA A 129 -4.79 3.69 -12.16
CA ALA A 129 -5.57 2.47 -12.43
C ALA A 129 -6.64 2.16 -11.38
N ALA A 130 -6.90 3.09 -10.45
CA ALA A 130 -7.87 2.93 -9.36
C ALA A 130 -7.54 1.77 -8.40
N VAL A 131 -6.27 1.57 -8.12
CA VAL A 131 -5.80 0.64 -7.08
C VAL A 131 -5.97 1.32 -5.72
N LEU A 132 -6.70 0.69 -4.82
CA LEU A 132 -6.91 1.16 -3.45
C LEU A 132 -6.10 0.35 -2.43
N GLU A 133 -5.84 -0.94 -2.71
CA GLU A 133 -5.01 -1.79 -1.85
C GLU A 133 -3.86 -2.41 -2.65
N ILE A 134 -2.71 -2.49 -2.01
CA ILE A 134 -1.49 -3.07 -2.59
C ILE A 134 -1.01 -4.19 -1.67
N HIS A 135 -1.07 -5.42 -2.16
CA HIS A 135 -0.65 -6.61 -1.45
C HIS A 135 0.67 -7.12 -2.07
N PRO A 136 1.84 -6.77 -1.47
CA PRO A 136 3.12 -7.23 -1.96
C PRO A 136 3.36 -8.70 -1.60
N TRP A 137 4.04 -9.44 -2.47
CA TRP A 137 4.53 -10.76 -2.15
C TRP A 137 5.63 -10.72 -1.09
N GLY A 138 5.75 -11.80 -0.33
CA GLY A 138 6.88 -12.00 0.58
C GLY A 138 8.22 -12.15 -0.12
N SER A 139 8.20 -12.54 -1.40
CA SER A 139 9.39 -12.69 -2.26
C SER A 139 9.70 -11.41 -3.04
N THR A 140 10.94 -11.30 -3.51
CA THR A 140 11.38 -10.22 -4.40
C THR A 140 11.48 -10.71 -5.84
N LEU A 141 11.57 -9.76 -6.79
CA LEU A 141 11.82 -10.09 -8.20
C LEU A 141 13.19 -10.75 -8.45
N ALA A 142 14.12 -10.63 -7.50
CA ALA A 142 15.43 -11.28 -7.58
C ALA A 142 15.38 -12.76 -7.16
N ASP A 143 14.43 -13.13 -6.31
CA ASP A 143 14.26 -14.49 -5.82
C ASP A 143 12.78 -14.76 -5.52
N TRP A 144 12.10 -15.39 -6.47
CA TRP A 144 10.66 -15.64 -6.41
C TRP A 144 10.30 -16.80 -5.46
N GLU A 145 11.19 -17.76 -5.33
CA GLU A 145 10.94 -18.98 -4.55
C GLU A 145 11.25 -18.83 -3.07
N ARG A 146 12.11 -17.86 -2.71
CA ARG A 146 12.55 -17.65 -1.32
C ARG A 146 12.06 -16.30 -0.81
N PRO A 147 10.98 -16.27 -0.03
CA PRO A 147 10.51 -15.05 0.60
C PRO A 147 11.53 -14.54 1.64
N ASP A 148 11.76 -13.24 1.65
CA ASP A 148 12.61 -12.54 2.63
C ASP A 148 11.80 -11.98 3.80
N ARG A 149 10.46 -12.10 3.74
CA ARG A 149 9.55 -11.69 4.82
C ARG A 149 8.29 -12.54 4.85
N ILE A 150 7.71 -12.63 6.02
CA ILE A 150 6.38 -13.17 6.27
C ILE A 150 5.49 -11.99 6.67
N ILE A 151 4.31 -11.89 6.07
CA ILE A 151 3.28 -10.92 6.44
C ILE A 151 2.24 -11.69 7.25
N MET A 152 2.03 -11.26 8.50
CA MET A 152 1.00 -11.82 9.38
C MET A 152 -0.18 -10.86 9.36
N ASP A 153 -1.28 -11.29 8.77
CA ASP A 153 -2.53 -10.56 8.75
C ASP A 153 -3.46 -11.12 9.84
N LEU A 154 -4.06 -10.24 10.63
CA LEU A 154 -4.91 -10.60 11.75
C LEU A 154 -6.33 -10.09 11.48
N ASP A 155 -7.14 -10.94 10.88
CA ASP A 155 -8.55 -10.66 10.59
C ASP A 155 -9.43 -11.11 11.75
N PRO A 156 -10.02 -10.19 12.53
CA PRO A 156 -10.92 -10.58 13.61
C PRO A 156 -12.23 -11.15 13.06
N GLY A 157 -12.64 -12.28 13.62
CA GLY A 157 -13.97 -12.84 13.36
C GLY A 157 -15.08 -12.02 14.05
N ASP A 158 -16.33 -12.36 13.74
CA ASP A 158 -17.49 -11.70 14.35
C ASP A 158 -17.44 -11.76 15.88
N GLY A 159 -17.62 -10.62 16.54
CA GLY A 159 -17.66 -10.50 18.01
C GLY A 159 -16.28 -10.45 18.67
N VAL A 160 -15.20 -10.46 17.92
CA VAL A 160 -13.84 -10.24 18.46
C VAL A 160 -13.61 -8.75 18.64
N ASP A 161 -13.27 -8.32 19.86
CA ASP A 161 -12.97 -6.94 20.14
C ASP A 161 -11.53 -6.54 19.72
N TRP A 162 -11.29 -5.23 19.62
CA TRP A 162 -9.99 -4.71 19.18
C TRP A 162 -8.85 -5.07 20.15
N GLN A 163 -9.13 -5.22 21.45
CA GLN A 163 -8.12 -5.61 22.42
C GLN A 163 -7.61 -7.03 22.17
N ALA A 164 -8.51 -7.96 21.81
CA ALA A 164 -8.12 -9.31 21.44
C ALA A 164 -7.23 -9.37 20.20
N VAL A 165 -7.42 -8.46 19.21
CA VAL A 165 -6.53 -8.34 18.06
C VAL A 165 -5.14 -7.85 18.48
N ILE A 166 -5.07 -6.87 19.39
CA ILE A 166 -3.79 -6.37 19.94
C ILE A 166 -3.07 -7.49 20.68
N ASP A 167 -3.78 -8.22 21.55
CA ASP A 167 -3.21 -9.33 22.33
C ASP A 167 -2.68 -10.45 21.42
N ALA A 168 -3.41 -10.76 20.36
CA ALA A 168 -2.97 -11.73 19.34
C ALA A 168 -1.73 -11.25 18.57
N ALA A 169 -1.63 -9.97 18.25
CA ALA A 169 -0.45 -9.39 17.60
C ALA A 169 0.77 -9.47 18.53
N GLU A 170 0.61 -9.13 19.81
CA GLU A 170 1.69 -9.23 20.82
C GLU A 170 2.14 -10.67 21.04
N GLU A 171 1.20 -11.62 21.11
CA GLU A 171 1.52 -13.04 21.27
C GLU A 171 2.23 -13.58 20.02
N THR A 172 1.77 -13.21 18.81
CA THR A 172 2.44 -13.56 17.56
C THR A 172 3.88 -13.07 17.55
N ARG A 173 4.08 -11.82 17.91
CA ARG A 173 5.42 -11.22 18.02
C ARG A 173 6.31 -11.99 18.98
N LYS A 174 5.84 -12.30 20.19
CA LYS A 174 6.60 -13.06 21.20
C LYS A 174 7.03 -14.45 20.72
N ARG A 175 6.21 -15.08 19.87
CA ARG A 175 6.52 -16.42 19.32
C ARG A 175 7.53 -16.37 18.19
N LEU A 176 7.68 -15.23 17.52
CA LEU A 176 8.60 -15.04 16.41
C LEU A 176 9.98 -14.48 16.87
N GLU A 177 10.07 -13.90 18.06
CA GLU A 177 11.32 -13.47 18.72
C GLU A 177 12.05 -14.65 19.40
#